data_c35cdced80013f81c139af50ee0fbf9b
#
_entry.id   c35cdced80013f81c139af50ee0fbf9b
#
_cell.length_a   1.000
_cell.length_b   1.000
_cell.length_c   1.000
_cell.angle_alpha   90.00
_cell.angle_beta   90.00
_cell.angle_gamma   90.00
#
_symmetry.space_group_name_H-M   'P 1'
#
loop_
_entity.id
_entity.type
_entity.pdbx_description
1 polymer ?
#
loop_
_entity_poly.entity_id
_entity_poly.type
_entity_poly.pdbx_seq_one_letter_code
_entity_poly.pdbx_strand_id
1 'polypeptide(L)'
;EASNGNKKAARALKIAENFDKTLTTILVGNNIVNILSTSLGTVICTELFGAKGVGIATAAMTVLILIFGEIMPKSLAKENAEKFALSFGGLLNVFIVVLTPVTFIFRGLKNLVSKIFKSGSDAPSVTEDELKYIIDEIEEEGVLEEQESDLVRSALEFDDKNVSEVLIPRVRITAVEKNDSLEHIRELFFTEQYSRMPVYEKNIDNIIGFIHERDFFKLTVSDEHADGIESIIHEVIYITEFQTVSEVLARMQKEKIHMAIIKDQYGGTYGMVTMEDLIEELLGEIYDETDEEDHSFIKISDNEY
;
A
#
# COMPACT_ATOMS: atom_id res chain seq x y z
N GLU A 1 -0.48 29.49 1.26
CA GLU A 1 -0.95 30.86 0.95
C GLU A 1 -2.32 31.17 1.59
N ALA A 2 -3.29 30.25 1.54
CA ALA A 2 -4.61 30.46 2.15
C ALA A 2 -4.52 30.72 3.66
N SER A 3 -3.67 30.00 4.37
CA SER A 3 -3.40 30.17 5.81
C SER A 3 -2.71 31.50 6.15
N ASN A 4 -2.05 32.12 5.18
CA ASN A 4 -1.38 33.42 5.33
C ASN A 4 -2.29 34.62 5.00
N GLY A 5 -3.62 34.43 4.95
CA GLY A 5 -4.60 35.50 4.77
C GLY A 5 -4.86 35.94 3.31
N ASN A 6 -4.33 35.21 2.32
CA ASN A 6 -4.61 35.50 0.91
C ASN A 6 -6.05 35.09 0.54
N LYS A 7 -6.93 36.09 0.37
CA LYS A 7 -8.35 35.87 0.04
C LYS A 7 -8.59 35.15 -1.30
N LYS A 8 -7.66 35.27 -2.26
CA LYS A 8 -7.78 34.58 -3.56
C LYS A 8 -7.43 33.07 -3.37
N ALA A 9 -6.38 32.77 -2.62
CA ALA A 9 -6.00 31.41 -2.30
C ALA A 9 -7.08 30.68 -1.46
N ALA A 10 -7.68 31.37 -0.48
CA ALA A 10 -8.79 30.82 0.31
C ALA A 10 -10.02 30.46 -0.54
N ARG A 11 -10.31 31.26 -1.58
CA ARG A 11 -11.40 30.96 -2.53
C ARG A 11 -11.08 29.80 -3.43
N ALA A 12 -9.85 29.73 -3.95
CA ALA A 12 -9.39 28.62 -4.77
C ALA A 12 -9.42 27.30 -3.97
N LEU A 13 -8.97 27.31 -2.72
CA LEU A 13 -9.03 26.14 -1.83
C LEU A 13 -10.48 25.67 -1.61
N LYS A 14 -11.40 26.59 -1.30
CA LYS A 14 -12.82 26.25 -1.12
C LYS A 14 -13.47 25.66 -2.38
N ILE A 15 -13.02 26.08 -3.57
CA ILE A 15 -13.47 25.53 -4.86
C ILE A 15 -12.92 24.14 -5.05
N ALA A 16 -11.64 23.88 -4.69
CA ALA A 16 -10.99 22.58 -4.75
C ALA A 16 -11.60 21.58 -3.76
N GLU A 17 -11.88 21.99 -2.53
CA GLU A 17 -12.58 21.17 -1.52
C GLU A 17 -13.98 20.72 -1.98
N ASN A 18 -14.64 21.49 -2.84
CA ASN A 18 -15.95 21.15 -3.40
C ASN A 18 -15.85 20.69 -4.86
N PHE A 19 -14.88 19.83 -5.15
CA PHE A 19 -14.52 19.42 -6.51
C PHE A 19 -15.71 18.95 -7.36
N ASP A 20 -16.54 18.04 -6.88
CA ASP A 20 -17.72 17.52 -7.61
C ASP A 20 -18.70 18.59 -8.01
N LYS A 21 -18.96 19.55 -7.10
CA LYS A 21 -19.86 20.67 -7.39
C LYS A 21 -19.25 21.60 -8.44
N THR A 22 -17.97 21.86 -8.30
CA THR A 22 -17.21 22.75 -9.19
C THR A 22 -17.13 22.13 -10.59
N LEU A 23 -16.74 20.89 -10.69
CA LEU A 23 -16.65 20.14 -11.95
C LEU A 23 -18.01 20.09 -12.67
N THR A 24 -19.08 19.72 -11.96
CA THR A 24 -20.43 19.71 -12.52
C THR A 24 -20.84 21.08 -13.04
N THR A 25 -20.53 22.15 -12.30
CA THR A 25 -20.86 23.54 -12.72
C THR A 25 -20.10 23.94 -13.99
N ILE A 26 -18.82 23.61 -14.08
CA ILE A 26 -17.99 23.88 -15.26
C ILE A 26 -18.54 23.13 -16.46
N LEU A 27 -18.82 21.83 -16.32
CA LEU A 27 -19.36 20.99 -17.41
C LEU A 27 -20.70 21.50 -17.92
N VAL A 28 -21.63 21.82 -17.01
CA VAL A 28 -22.96 22.37 -17.38
C VAL A 28 -22.81 23.73 -18.02
N GLY A 29 -21.99 24.61 -17.44
CA GLY A 29 -21.76 25.94 -17.99
C GLY A 29 -21.13 25.90 -19.38
N ASN A 30 -20.11 25.08 -19.59
CA ASN A 30 -19.45 24.88 -20.87
C ASN A 30 -20.46 24.39 -21.95
N ASN A 31 -21.26 23.39 -21.62
CA ASN A 31 -22.29 22.90 -22.55
C ASN A 31 -23.32 23.91 -22.90
N ILE A 32 -23.81 24.70 -21.93
CA ILE A 32 -24.77 25.82 -22.20
C ILE A 32 -24.15 26.82 -23.17
N VAL A 33 -22.92 27.25 -22.91
CA VAL A 33 -22.24 28.24 -23.78
C VAL A 33 -22.00 27.66 -25.17
N ASN A 34 -21.58 26.41 -25.31
CA ASN A 34 -21.35 25.77 -26.59
C ASN A 34 -22.63 25.63 -27.43
N ILE A 35 -23.76 25.25 -26.80
CA ILE A 35 -25.06 25.17 -27.46
C ILE A 35 -25.53 26.56 -27.93
N LEU A 36 -25.41 27.55 -27.05
CA LEU A 36 -25.80 28.94 -27.40
C LEU A 36 -24.94 29.49 -28.54
N SER A 37 -23.62 29.30 -28.47
CA SER A 37 -22.69 29.76 -29.51
C SER A 37 -22.97 29.09 -30.86
N THR A 38 -23.20 27.79 -30.86
CA THR A 38 -23.55 27.06 -32.10
C THR A 38 -24.89 27.50 -32.64
N SER A 39 -25.91 27.70 -31.79
CA SER A 39 -27.23 28.18 -32.22
C SER A 39 -27.16 29.58 -32.85
N LEU A 40 -26.47 30.51 -32.20
CA LEU A 40 -26.27 31.86 -32.73
C LEU A 40 -25.45 31.84 -34.03
N GLY A 41 -24.37 31.05 -34.09
CA GLY A 41 -23.59 30.88 -35.31
C GLY A 41 -24.42 30.33 -36.48
N THR A 42 -25.32 29.38 -36.18
CA THR A 42 -26.23 28.83 -37.18
C THR A 42 -27.22 29.87 -37.72
N VAL A 43 -27.80 30.69 -36.84
CA VAL A 43 -28.70 31.77 -37.27
C VAL A 43 -27.96 32.75 -38.18
N ILE A 44 -26.80 33.24 -37.76
CA ILE A 44 -25.98 34.19 -38.53
C ILE A 44 -25.59 33.58 -39.91
N CYS A 45 -25.11 32.38 -39.94
CA CYS A 45 -24.72 31.73 -41.21
C CYS A 45 -25.93 31.47 -42.10
N THR A 46 -27.10 31.16 -41.55
CA THR A 46 -28.31 30.92 -42.35
C THR A 46 -28.82 32.26 -42.95
N GLU A 47 -28.72 33.35 -42.23
CA GLU A 47 -29.05 34.69 -42.79
C GLU A 47 -28.09 35.10 -43.95
N LEU A 48 -26.79 34.76 -43.83
CA LEU A 48 -25.77 35.15 -44.79
C LEU A 48 -25.74 34.23 -46.05
N PHE A 49 -25.93 32.90 -45.85
CA PHE A 49 -25.70 31.89 -46.88
C PHE A 49 -26.95 31.07 -47.23
N GLY A 50 -28.11 31.45 -46.71
CA GLY A 50 -29.36 30.73 -46.92
C GLY A 50 -29.32 29.26 -46.41
N ALA A 51 -29.94 28.35 -47.11
CA ALA A 51 -30.04 26.92 -46.73
C ALA A 51 -28.68 26.23 -46.54
N LYS A 52 -27.62 26.68 -47.22
CA LYS A 52 -26.25 26.16 -47.07
C LYS A 52 -25.60 26.65 -45.74
N GLY A 53 -26.12 27.66 -45.11
CA GLY A 53 -25.59 28.27 -43.91
C GLY A 53 -25.52 27.29 -42.73
N VAL A 54 -26.46 26.35 -42.62
CA VAL A 54 -26.47 25.35 -41.51
C VAL A 54 -25.22 24.46 -41.58
N GLY A 55 -24.86 23.94 -42.73
CA GLY A 55 -23.68 23.10 -42.91
C GLY A 55 -22.38 23.89 -42.68
N ILE A 56 -22.29 25.13 -43.16
CA ILE A 56 -21.14 26.02 -42.93
C ILE A 56 -20.98 26.32 -41.45
N ALA A 57 -22.08 26.70 -40.77
CA ALA A 57 -22.09 26.98 -39.33
C ALA A 57 -21.62 25.76 -38.52
N THR A 58 -22.16 24.58 -38.82
CA THR A 58 -21.78 23.35 -38.09
C THR A 58 -20.29 23.10 -38.22
N ALA A 59 -19.72 23.12 -39.43
CA ALA A 59 -18.30 22.87 -39.64
C ALA A 59 -17.43 23.96 -38.95
N ALA A 60 -17.74 25.23 -39.18
CA ALA A 60 -16.97 26.35 -38.58
C ALA A 60 -17.05 26.38 -37.06
N MET A 61 -18.26 26.27 -36.49
CA MET A 61 -18.43 26.28 -35.02
C MET A 61 -17.84 25.09 -34.35
N THR A 62 -17.89 23.90 -34.95
CA THR A 62 -17.20 22.69 -34.38
C THR A 62 -15.71 22.98 -34.26
N VAL A 63 -15.06 23.48 -35.31
CA VAL A 63 -13.61 23.75 -35.26
C VAL A 63 -13.28 24.85 -34.26
N LEU A 64 -14.03 25.93 -34.26
CA LEU A 64 -13.82 27.06 -33.36
C LEU A 64 -14.02 26.69 -31.90
N ILE A 65 -15.07 25.95 -31.58
CA ILE A 65 -15.35 25.51 -30.19
C ILE A 65 -14.31 24.48 -29.75
N LEU A 66 -13.94 23.52 -30.57
CA LEU A 66 -12.92 22.54 -30.20
C LEU A 66 -11.57 23.20 -29.90
N ILE A 67 -11.13 24.10 -30.82
CA ILE A 67 -9.80 24.74 -30.63
C ILE A 67 -9.82 25.75 -29.51
N PHE A 68 -10.72 26.76 -29.57
CA PHE A 68 -10.67 27.90 -28.67
C PHE A 68 -11.53 27.73 -27.42
N GLY A 69 -12.56 26.90 -27.46
CA GLY A 69 -13.47 26.65 -26.33
C GLY A 69 -13.04 25.43 -25.47
N GLU A 70 -12.28 24.49 -26.04
CA GLU A 70 -11.99 23.26 -25.31
C GLU A 70 -10.50 22.93 -25.23
N ILE A 71 -9.79 22.71 -26.35
CA ILE A 71 -8.42 22.21 -26.35
C ILE A 71 -7.44 23.23 -25.76
N MET A 72 -7.43 24.44 -26.36
CA MET A 72 -6.49 25.50 -25.95
C MET A 72 -6.66 25.93 -24.47
N PRO A 73 -7.88 26.22 -23.98
CA PRO A 73 -8.05 26.61 -22.58
C PRO A 73 -7.67 25.52 -21.59
N LYS A 74 -7.94 24.23 -21.91
CA LYS A 74 -7.56 23.11 -21.05
C LYS A 74 -6.04 22.94 -20.99
N SER A 75 -5.35 23.03 -22.13
CA SER A 75 -3.89 22.94 -22.17
C SER A 75 -3.23 24.07 -21.36
N LEU A 76 -3.65 25.32 -21.57
CA LEU A 76 -3.13 26.46 -20.85
C LEU A 76 -3.40 26.39 -19.34
N ALA A 77 -4.57 25.88 -18.95
CA ALA A 77 -4.91 25.71 -17.54
C ALA A 77 -4.10 24.59 -16.89
N LYS A 78 -3.79 23.52 -17.61
CA LYS A 78 -2.93 22.44 -17.11
C LYS A 78 -1.50 22.91 -16.84
N GLU A 79 -0.91 23.69 -17.77
CA GLU A 79 0.45 24.22 -17.62
C GLU A 79 0.58 25.26 -16.50
N ASN A 80 -0.49 26.00 -16.19
CA ASN A 80 -0.46 27.11 -15.23
C ASN A 80 -1.59 27.00 -14.19
N ALA A 81 -1.85 25.80 -13.67
CA ALA A 81 -3.02 25.48 -12.85
C ALA A 81 -3.20 26.43 -11.65
N GLU A 82 -2.14 26.70 -10.90
CA GLU A 82 -2.18 27.57 -9.72
C GLU A 82 -2.55 29.03 -10.09
N LYS A 83 -1.89 29.59 -11.11
CA LYS A 83 -2.18 30.96 -11.56
C LYS A 83 -3.60 31.11 -12.08
N PHE A 84 -4.11 30.09 -12.79
CA PHE A 84 -5.49 30.04 -13.26
C PHE A 84 -6.46 29.96 -12.09
N ALA A 85 -6.23 29.07 -11.11
CA ALA A 85 -7.07 28.93 -9.93
C ALA A 85 -7.18 30.23 -9.12
N LEU A 86 -6.06 30.91 -8.90
CA LEU A 86 -6.00 32.17 -8.17
C LEU A 86 -6.67 33.34 -8.94
N SER A 87 -6.55 33.37 -10.27
CA SER A 87 -7.07 34.45 -11.12
C SER A 87 -8.57 34.28 -11.39
N PHE A 88 -8.99 33.06 -11.73
CA PHE A 88 -10.37 32.78 -12.14
C PHE A 88 -11.26 32.27 -11.01
N GLY A 89 -10.72 31.93 -9.82
CA GLY A 89 -11.50 31.46 -8.68
C GLY A 89 -12.65 32.37 -8.26
N GLY A 90 -12.46 33.66 -8.35
CA GLY A 90 -13.55 34.63 -8.08
C GLY A 90 -14.71 34.57 -9.09
N LEU A 91 -14.37 34.54 -10.38
CA LEU A 91 -15.34 34.44 -11.48
C LEU A 91 -16.06 33.06 -11.41
N LEU A 92 -15.32 31.99 -11.21
CA LEU A 92 -15.87 30.65 -11.09
C LEU A 92 -16.85 30.51 -9.92
N ASN A 93 -16.57 31.18 -8.79
CA ASN A 93 -17.49 31.17 -7.65
C ASN A 93 -18.83 31.88 -8.00
N VAL A 94 -18.81 32.95 -8.78
CA VAL A 94 -20.02 33.58 -9.29
C VAL A 94 -20.81 32.61 -10.18
N PHE A 95 -20.15 31.93 -11.11
CA PHE A 95 -20.80 30.93 -11.95
C PHE A 95 -21.39 29.77 -11.13
N ILE A 96 -20.69 29.30 -10.09
CA ILE A 96 -21.20 28.27 -9.18
C ILE A 96 -22.50 28.70 -8.53
N VAL A 97 -22.59 29.96 -8.06
CA VAL A 97 -23.79 30.49 -7.43
C VAL A 97 -24.93 30.61 -8.43
N VAL A 98 -24.69 31.22 -9.61
CA VAL A 98 -25.67 31.41 -10.66
C VAL A 98 -26.21 30.07 -11.21
N LEU A 99 -25.34 29.09 -11.41
CA LEU A 99 -25.74 27.79 -11.95
C LEU A 99 -26.21 26.79 -10.87
N THR A 100 -26.18 27.14 -9.57
CA THR A 100 -26.62 26.26 -8.48
C THR A 100 -28.04 25.70 -8.70
N PRO A 101 -29.07 26.49 -9.13
CA PRO A 101 -30.40 25.95 -9.36
C PRO A 101 -30.42 24.88 -10.48
N VAL A 102 -29.62 25.09 -11.53
CA VAL A 102 -29.49 24.12 -12.62
C VAL A 102 -28.75 22.84 -12.16
N THR A 103 -27.63 23.01 -11.48
CA THR A 103 -26.86 21.87 -10.96
C THR A 103 -27.61 21.08 -9.88
N PHE A 104 -28.53 21.71 -9.14
CA PHE A 104 -29.40 21.03 -8.19
C PHE A 104 -30.32 20.00 -8.88
N ILE A 105 -30.90 20.36 -10.06
CA ILE A 105 -31.71 19.43 -10.85
C ILE A 105 -30.88 18.23 -11.30
N PHE A 106 -29.65 18.44 -11.79
CA PHE A 106 -28.76 17.38 -12.23
C PHE A 106 -28.34 16.46 -11.07
N ARG A 107 -28.12 17.02 -9.87
CA ARG A 107 -27.83 16.18 -8.67
C ARG A 107 -29.03 15.32 -8.29
N GLY A 108 -30.24 15.88 -8.36
CA GLY A 108 -31.47 15.10 -8.14
C GLY A 108 -31.58 13.92 -9.09
N LEU A 109 -31.29 14.15 -10.38
CA LEU A 109 -31.29 13.12 -11.40
C LEU A 109 -30.17 12.07 -11.16
N LYS A 110 -28.95 12.49 -10.84
CA LYS A 110 -27.84 11.60 -10.46
C LYS A 110 -28.25 10.69 -9.30
N ASN A 111 -28.83 11.25 -8.23
CA ASN A 111 -29.28 10.49 -7.06
C ASN A 111 -30.41 9.50 -7.40
N LEU A 112 -31.28 9.86 -8.33
CA LEU A 112 -32.34 8.96 -8.79
C LEU A 112 -31.75 7.79 -9.57
N VAL A 113 -30.85 8.07 -10.50
CA VAL A 113 -30.14 7.04 -11.29
C VAL A 113 -29.29 6.16 -10.38
N SER A 114 -28.54 6.73 -9.43
CA SER A 114 -27.76 5.97 -8.45
C SER A 114 -28.62 5.05 -7.59
N LYS A 115 -29.86 5.41 -7.26
CA LYS A 115 -30.77 4.53 -6.53
C LYS A 115 -31.23 3.34 -7.37
N ILE A 116 -31.36 3.52 -8.69
CA ILE A 116 -31.76 2.44 -9.62
C ILE A 116 -30.60 1.48 -9.86
N PHE A 117 -29.35 2.00 -9.92
CA PHE A 117 -28.13 1.24 -10.19
C PHE A 117 -27.31 0.85 -8.94
N LYS A 118 -27.79 1.17 -7.70
CA LYS A 118 -27.19 0.64 -6.48
C LYS A 118 -27.44 -0.87 -6.38
N SER A 119 -26.69 -1.63 -7.15
CA SER A 119 -26.29 -2.97 -6.76
C SER A 119 -25.35 -2.81 -5.56
N GLY A 120 -25.76 -3.35 -4.41
CA GLY A 120 -25.03 -3.23 -3.17
C GLY A 120 -23.61 -3.80 -3.30
N SER A 121 -22.67 -2.93 -3.41
CA SER A 121 -21.30 -3.22 -3.03
C SER A 121 -20.85 -2.06 -2.14
N ASP A 122 -20.78 -2.32 -0.84
CA ASP A 122 -19.95 -1.59 0.09
C ASP A 122 -18.46 -1.97 -0.16
N ALA A 123 -18.06 -2.09 -1.42
CA ALA A 123 -16.66 -2.25 -1.76
C ALA A 123 -15.94 -0.93 -1.38
N PRO A 124 -14.80 -1.00 -0.72
CA PRO A 124 -13.98 0.18 -0.44
C PRO A 124 -13.72 0.94 -1.73
N SER A 125 -13.73 2.27 -1.65
CA SER A 125 -13.56 3.15 -2.81
C SER A 125 -12.16 3.10 -3.43
N VAL A 126 -11.20 2.51 -2.72
CA VAL A 126 -9.82 2.26 -3.14
C VAL A 126 -9.53 0.80 -2.85
N THR A 127 -9.04 0.08 -3.84
CA THR A 127 -8.55 -1.29 -3.68
C THR A 127 -7.07 -1.27 -3.28
N GLU A 128 -6.56 -2.38 -2.77
CA GLU A 128 -5.15 -2.53 -2.42
C GLU A 128 -4.24 -2.35 -3.65
N ASP A 129 -4.65 -2.88 -4.81
CA ASP A 129 -3.94 -2.69 -6.08
C ASP A 129 -3.88 -1.21 -6.50
N GLU A 130 -4.98 -0.46 -6.31
CA GLU A 130 -4.99 0.99 -6.55
C GLU A 130 -4.06 1.74 -5.59
N LEU A 131 -3.95 1.27 -4.35
CA LEU A 131 -3.04 1.85 -3.37
C LEU A 131 -1.57 1.59 -3.73
N LYS A 132 -1.22 0.37 -4.16
CA LYS A 132 0.11 0.03 -4.67
C LYS A 132 0.48 0.90 -5.87
N TYR A 133 -0.44 1.05 -6.82
CA TYR A 133 -0.23 1.92 -7.99
C TYR A 133 0.02 3.40 -7.60
N ILE A 134 -0.70 3.91 -6.60
CA ILE A 134 -0.48 5.28 -6.09
C ILE A 134 0.92 5.42 -5.48
N ILE A 135 1.40 4.41 -4.76
CA ILE A 135 2.75 4.39 -4.18
C ILE A 135 3.80 4.44 -5.28
N ASP A 136 3.64 3.64 -6.33
CA ASP A 136 4.55 3.63 -7.49
C ASP A 136 4.60 5.02 -8.18
N GLU A 137 3.45 5.67 -8.38
CA GLU A 137 3.38 7.00 -9.00
C GLU A 137 4.08 8.08 -8.12
N ILE A 138 3.90 8.00 -6.79
CA ILE A 138 4.54 8.91 -5.84
C ILE A 138 6.06 8.72 -5.80
N GLU A 139 6.55 7.49 -5.94
CA GLU A 139 7.98 7.16 -6.04
C GLU A 139 8.56 7.70 -7.36
N GLU A 140 7.90 7.49 -8.51
CA GLU A 140 8.32 8.04 -9.80
C GLU A 140 8.38 9.58 -9.80
N GLU A 141 7.50 10.24 -9.05
CA GLU A 141 7.52 11.70 -8.85
C GLU A 141 8.65 12.16 -7.90
N GLY A 142 9.37 11.25 -7.25
CA GLY A 142 10.47 11.54 -6.34
C GLY A 142 10.02 12.14 -4.99
N VAL A 143 8.79 11.87 -4.57
CA VAL A 143 8.24 12.32 -3.28
C VAL A 143 8.58 11.32 -2.17
N LEU A 144 8.60 10.02 -2.49
CA LEU A 144 9.10 8.94 -1.63
C LEU A 144 10.43 8.43 -2.19
N GLU A 145 11.34 8.06 -1.29
CA GLU A 145 12.53 7.30 -1.65
C GLU A 145 12.18 5.83 -1.89
N GLU A 146 12.97 5.12 -2.69
CA GLU A 146 12.77 3.71 -3.04
C GLU A 146 12.58 2.85 -1.79
N GLN A 147 13.42 3.03 -0.76
CA GLN A 147 13.31 2.31 0.51
C GLN A 147 12.00 2.59 1.27
N GLU A 148 11.49 3.83 1.20
CA GLU A 148 10.22 4.19 1.82
C GLU A 148 9.04 3.54 1.10
N SER A 149 9.08 3.49 -0.23
CA SER A 149 8.08 2.82 -1.07
C SER A 149 8.06 1.31 -0.80
N ASP A 150 9.22 0.67 -0.73
CA ASP A 150 9.35 -0.76 -0.44
C ASP A 150 8.79 -1.10 0.95
N LEU A 151 9.09 -0.29 1.96
CA LEU A 151 8.53 -0.47 3.30
C LEU A 151 7.00 -0.41 3.31
N VAL A 152 6.42 0.55 2.57
CA VAL A 152 4.95 0.67 2.49
C VAL A 152 4.34 -0.51 1.74
N ARG A 153 4.96 -0.99 0.66
CA ARG A 153 4.53 -2.20 -0.08
C ARG A 153 4.58 -3.44 0.82
N SER A 154 5.72 -3.66 1.50
CA SER A 154 5.89 -4.77 2.44
C SER A 154 4.84 -4.74 3.55
N ALA A 155 4.51 -3.54 4.07
CA ALA A 155 3.46 -3.40 5.09
C ALA A 155 2.05 -3.75 4.58
N LEU A 156 1.73 -3.49 3.32
CA LEU A 156 0.47 -3.90 2.72
C LEU A 156 0.38 -5.41 2.51
N GLU A 157 1.48 -6.03 2.06
CA GLU A 157 1.54 -7.47 1.82
C GLU A 157 1.64 -8.30 3.10
N PHE A 158 2.16 -7.71 4.18
CA PHE A 158 2.40 -8.37 5.46
C PHE A 158 1.15 -9.00 6.08
N ASP A 159 -0.02 -8.38 5.89
CA ASP A 159 -1.27 -8.83 6.47
C ASP A 159 -1.85 -10.06 5.72
N ASP A 160 -1.53 -10.18 4.43
CA ASP A 160 -2.01 -11.27 3.58
C ASP A 160 -1.02 -12.45 3.47
N LYS A 161 0.26 -12.25 3.83
CA LYS A 161 1.31 -13.26 3.73
C LYS A 161 1.15 -14.35 4.78
N ASN A 162 1.23 -15.62 4.34
CA ASN A 162 1.15 -16.77 5.25
C ASN A 162 2.52 -17.09 5.86
N VAL A 163 2.51 -17.61 7.09
CA VAL A 163 3.76 -18.05 7.77
C VAL A 163 4.49 -19.13 7.02
N SER A 164 3.78 -19.92 6.20
CA SER A 164 4.37 -20.95 5.33
C SER A 164 5.35 -20.41 4.28
N GLU A 165 5.31 -19.11 4.00
CA GLU A 165 6.19 -18.46 3.02
C GLU A 165 7.50 -17.95 3.62
N VAL A 166 7.52 -17.80 4.96
CA VAL A 166 8.62 -17.17 5.71
C VAL A 166 9.37 -18.14 6.62
N LEU A 167 8.78 -19.30 6.88
CA LEU A 167 9.30 -20.26 7.87
C LEU A 167 10.68 -20.82 7.52
N ILE A 168 11.43 -21.12 8.56
CA ILE A 168 12.60 -22.01 8.47
C ILE A 168 12.08 -23.44 8.36
N PRO A 169 12.31 -24.14 7.21
CA PRO A 169 11.78 -25.49 7.02
C PRO A 169 12.42 -26.47 8.00
N ARG A 170 11.67 -27.50 8.37
CA ARG A 170 12.09 -28.58 9.29
C ARG A 170 13.51 -29.07 9.05
N VAL A 171 13.92 -29.28 7.79
CA VAL A 171 15.23 -29.80 7.41
C VAL A 171 16.39 -28.86 7.72
N ARG A 172 16.11 -27.57 7.94
CA ARG A 172 17.09 -26.56 8.29
C ARG A 172 17.05 -26.17 9.78
N ILE A 173 16.18 -26.80 10.58
CA ILE A 173 16.10 -26.49 12.02
C ILE A 173 17.29 -27.16 12.71
N THR A 174 18.18 -26.35 13.26
CA THR A 174 19.19 -26.81 14.22
C THR A 174 18.55 -26.85 15.60
N ALA A 175 18.50 -28.03 16.22
CA ALA A 175 17.84 -28.25 17.51
C ALA A 175 18.65 -29.26 18.33
N VAL A 176 18.46 -29.24 19.66
CA VAL A 176 19.12 -30.16 20.60
C VAL A 176 18.12 -31.15 21.16
N GLU A 177 18.56 -32.38 21.43
CA GLU A 177 17.75 -33.32 22.17
C GLU A 177 17.79 -32.99 23.67
N LYS A 178 16.67 -33.18 24.35
CA LYS A 178 16.54 -32.96 25.81
C LYS A 178 17.64 -33.58 26.65
N ASN A 179 18.13 -34.76 26.23
CA ASN A 179 19.14 -35.56 26.92
C ASN A 179 20.55 -35.42 26.32
N ASP A 180 20.78 -34.46 25.44
CA ASP A 180 22.11 -34.20 24.88
C ASP A 180 23.11 -33.80 25.97
N SER A 181 24.39 -34.12 25.74
CA SER A 181 25.44 -33.69 26.63
C SER A 181 25.65 -32.17 26.59
N LEU A 182 25.99 -31.57 27.72
CA LEU A 182 26.28 -30.15 27.79
C LEU A 182 27.43 -29.72 26.85
N GLU A 183 28.41 -30.65 26.61
CA GLU A 183 29.48 -30.40 25.65
C GLU A 183 28.96 -30.26 24.22
N HIS A 184 28.04 -31.11 23.79
CA HIS A 184 27.48 -31.11 22.47
C HIS A 184 26.62 -29.82 22.25
N ILE A 185 25.80 -29.47 23.23
CA ILE A 185 24.99 -28.26 23.18
C ILE A 185 25.87 -27.02 23.10
N ARG A 186 26.96 -26.99 23.88
CA ARG A 186 27.92 -25.88 23.83
C ARG A 186 28.59 -25.77 22.46
N GLU A 187 29.00 -26.89 21.86
CA GLU A 187 29.61 -26.92 20.54
C GLU A 187 28.65 -26.37 19.49
N LEU A 188 27.35 -26.73 19.54
CA LEU A 188 26.34 -26.21 18.65
C LEU A 188 26.17 -24.71 18.80
N PHE A 189 26.09 -24.15 20.03
CA PHE A 189 26.01 -22.72 20.22
C PHE A 189 27.21 -21.95 19.67
N PHE A 190 28.43 -22.52 19.81
CA PHE A 190 29.63 -21.89 19.26
C PHE A 190 29.74 -21.99 17.75
N THR A 191 29.24 -23.06 17.15
CA THR A 191 29.32 -23.27 15.69
C THR A 191 28.26 -22.50 14.96
N GLU A 192 27.00 -22.55 15.44
CA GLU A 192 25.83 -21.97 14.77
C GLU A 192 25.56 -20.50 15.16
N GLN A 193 26.15 -20.06 16.29
CA GLN A 193 26.00 -18.69 16.82
C GLN A 193 24.55 -18.23 17.04
N TYR A 194 23.63 -19.16 17.26
CA TYR A 194 22.24 -18.86 17.51
C TYR A 194 22.01 -18.40 18.95
N SER A 195 21.23 -17.34 19.16
CA SER A 195 20.82 -16.87 20.49
C SER A 195 19.84 -17.82 21.17
N ARG A 196 19.05 -18.58 20.39
CA ARG A 196 18.01 -19.51 20.88
C ARG A 196 18.05 -20.80 20.06
N MET A 197 17.88 -21.92 20.71
CA MET A 197 17.90 -23.22 20.06
C MET A 197 16.72 -24.08 20.52
N PRO A 198 15.90 -24.61 19.58
CA PRO A 198 14.80 -25.51 19.93
C PRO A 198 15.29 -26.75 20.66
N VAL A 199 14.49 -27.25 21.60
CA VAL A 199 14.71 -28.50 22.31
C VAL A 199 13.62 -29.49 21.94
N TYR A 200 14.00 -30.68 21.53
CA TYR A 200 13.05 -31.75 21.22
C TYR A 200 13.22 -32.95 22.13
N GLU A 201 12.18 -33.77 22.24
CA GLU A 201 12.21 -35.05 22.96
C GLU A 201 11.94 -36.19 21.99
N LYS A 202 12.90 -37.10 21.83
CA LYS A 202 12.91 -38.32 20.97
C LYS A 202 13.04 -38.00 19.47
N ASN A 203 12.28 -37.08 18.92
CA ASN A 203 12.38 -36.69 17.52
C ASN A 203 11.99 -35.20 17.34
N ILE A 204 12.41 -34.62 16.24
CA ILE A 204 12.18 -33.22 15.89
C ILE A 204 10.68 -32.85 15.75
N ASP A 205 9.80 -33.85 15.61
CA ASP A 205 8.34 -33.59 15.58
C ASP A 205 7.78 -33.23 16.95
N ASN A 206 8.53 -33.55 18.02
CA ASN A 206 8.15 -33.23 19.38
C ASN A 206 9.08 -32.18 20.00
N ILE A 207 9.07 -30.98 19.47
CA ILE A 207 9.76 -29.84 20.07
C ILE A 207 8.97 -29.45 21.33
N ILE A 208 9.66 -29.39 22.47
CA ILE A 208 9.07 -29.13 23.80
C ILE A 208 9.31 -27.72 24.30
N GLY A 209 10.22 -26.98 23.67
CA GLY A 209 10.58 -25.63 24.06
C GLY A 209 11.84 -25.16 23.36
N PHE A 210 12.47 -24.12 23.88
CA PHE A 210 13.79 -23.67 23.45
C PHE A 210 14.67 -23.32 24.63
N ILE A 211 15.99 -23.34 24.44
CA ILE A 211 16.95 -22.82 25.39
C ILE A 211 17.59 -21.55 24.83
N HIS A 212 17.85 -20.59 25.72
CA HIS A 212 18.57 -19.38 25.40
C HIS A 212 20.08 -19.58 25.66
N GLU A 213 20.93 -19.18 24.73
CA GLU A 213 22.38 -19.25 24.86
C GLU A 213 22.87 -18.70 26.22
N ARG A 214 22.41 -17.53 26.62
CA ARG A 214 22.76 -16.89 27.89
C ARG A 214 22.41 -17.75 29.11
N ASP A 215 21.26 -18.42 29.11
CA ASP A 215 20.82 -19.20 30.26
C ASP A 215 21.58 -20.55 30.29
N PHE A 216 21.90 -21.10 29.11
CA PHE A 216 22.78 -22.27 29.00
C PHE A 216 24.17 -21.95 29.55
N PHE A 217 24.81 -20.84 29.18
CA PHE A 217 26.13 -20.52 29.74
C PHE A 217 26.10 -20.21 31.22
N LYS A 218 25.04 -19.63 31.75
CA LYS A 218 24.87 -19.50 33.22
C LYS A 218 24.80 -20.85 33.91
N LEU A 219 24.04 -21.80 33.35
CA LEU A 219 23.93 -23.13 33.88
C LEU A 219 25.32 -23.83 33.93
N THR A 220 26.11 -23.70 32.86
CA THR A 220 27.44 -24.33 32.78
C THR A 220 28.49 -23.74 33.73
N VAL A 221 28.31 -22.50 34.18
CA VAL A 221 29.20 -21.82 35.14
C VAL A 221 28.79 -22.09 36.59
N SER A 222 27.49 -22.37 36.84
CA SER A 222 27.00 -22.71 38.18
C SER A 222 27.27 -24.15 38.52
N ASP A 223 27.60 -24.45 39.81
CA ASP A 223 27.82 -25.87 40.24
C ASP A 223 26.50 -26.66 40.33
N GLU A 224 25.37 -26.11 39.94
CA GLU A 224 24.04 -26.74 39.96
C GLU A 224 23.71 -27.47 38.67
N HIS A 225 24.51 -28.49 38.30
CA HIS A 225 24.29 -29.29 37.09
C HIS A 225 23.30 -30.47 37.28
N ALA A 226 22.66 -30.57 38.44
CA ALA A 226 21.88 -31.75 38.83
C ALA A 226 20.64 -31.99 37.92
N ASP A 227 20.05 -30.92 37.36
CA ASP A 227 18.77 -31.00 36.62
C ASP A 227 18.95 -30.95 35.09
N GLY A 228 20.19 -30.95 34.58
CA GLY A 228 20.45 -30.84 33.14
C GLY A 228 19.87 -29.54 32.56
N ILE A 229 19.50 -29.56 31.26
CA ILE A 229 18.92 -28.37 30.58
C ILE A 229 17.42 -28.14 30.89
N GLU A 230 16.76 -29.09 31.59
CA GLU A 230 15.31 -29.02 31.82
C GLU A 230 14.89 -27.73 32.55
N SER A 231 15.72 -27.28 33.48
CA SER A 231 15.45 -26.05 34.28
C SER A 231 15.50 -24.74 33.48
N ILE A 232 16.08 -24.75 32.29
CA ILE A 232 16.28 -23.59 31.41
C ILE A 232 15.49 -23.67 30.12
N ILE A 233 14.60 -24.65 29.96
CA ILE A 233 13.72 -24.75 28.79
C ILE A 233 12.60 -23.72 28.94
N HIS A 234 12.51 -22.82 27.95
CA HIS A 234 11.43 -21.84 27.81
C HIS A 234 10.33 -22.38 26.91
N GLU A 235 9.11 -21.92 27.13
CA GLU A 235 7.95 -22.30 26.32
C GLU A 235 8.02 -21.74 24.90
N VAL A 236 7.48 -22.49 23.93
CA VAL A 236 7.25 -22.08 22.55
C VAL A 236 5.76 -22.02 22.28
N ILE A 237 5.33 -21.21 21.30
CA ILE A 237 3.97 -21.28 20.80
C ILE A 237 3.91 -22.23 19.59
N TYR A 238 2.78 -22.92 19.47
CA TYR A 238 2.49 -23.76 18.32
C TYR A 238 1.45 -23.06 17.47
N ILE A 239 1.70 -23.03 16.17
CA ILE A 239 0.88 -22.39 15.16
C ILE A 239 0.68 -23.31 13.97
N THR A 240 -0.21 -22.95 13.06
CA THR A 240 -0.47 -23.71 11.81
C THR A 240 0.08 -22.94 10.62
N GLU A 241 0.36 -23.65 9.54
CA GLU A 241 0.91 -23.10 8.29
C GLU A 241 0.02 -22.04 7.59
N PHE A 242 -1.27 -22.00 7.93
CA PHE A 242 -2.26 -21.12 7.31
C PHE A 242 -2.48 -19.78 8.04
N GLN A 243 -1.82 -19.58 9.17
CA GLN A 243 -1.90 -18.31 9.89
C GLN A 243 -1.09 -17.24 9.17
N THR A 244 -1.58 -15.98 9.22
CA THR A 244 -0.85 -14.87 8.60
C THR A 244 0.35 -14.44 9.47
N VAL A 245 1.33 -13.84 8.81
CA VAL A 245 2.54 -13.31 9.47
C VAL A 245 2.15 -12.28 10.53
N SER A 246 1.19 -11.41 10.21
CA SER A 246 0.68 -10.39 11.13
C SER A 246 0.03 -10.97 12.39
N GLU A 247 -0.82 -12.01 12.24
CA GLU A 247 -1.46 -12.70 13.37
C GLU A 247 -0.43 -13.35 14.30
N VAL A 248 0.57 -14.00 13.71
CA VAL A 248 1.62 -14.70 14.46
C VAL A 248 2.50 -13.70 15.18
N LEU A 249 2.93 -12.62 14.52
CA LEU A 249 3.73 -11.57 15.15
C LEU A 249 2.98 -10.93 16.33
N ALA A 250 1.70 -10.58 16.14
CA ALA A 250 0.89 -10.00 17.21
C ALA A 250 0.74 -10.96 18.41
N ARG A 251 0.61 -12.27 18.16
CA ARG A 251 0.54 -13.28 19.22
C ARG A 251 1.88 -13.41 19.95
N MET A 252 3.00 -13.50 19.22
CA MET A 252 4.35 -13.59 19.79
C MET A 252 4.66 -12.37 20.68
N GLN A 253 4.32 -11.17 20.22
CA GLN A 253 4.48 -9.93 21.01
C GLN A 253 3.63 -9.95 22.29
N LYS A 254 2.37 -10.36 22.20
CA LYS A 254 1.45 -10.42 23.34
C LYS A 254 1.91 -11.43 24.40
N GLU A 255 2.37 -12.61 23.95
CA GLU A 255 2.83 -13.68 24.81
C GLU A 255 4.32 -13.52 25.22
N LYS A 256 5.03 -12.54 24.63
CA LYS A 256 6.46 -12.25 24.84
C LYS A 256 7.34 -13.45 24.52
N ILE A 257 7.00 -14.17 23.47
CA ILE A 257 7.71 -15.35 22.97
C ILE A 257 8.34 -14.99 21.62
N HIS A 258 9.60 -15.37 21.43
CA HIS A 258 10.38 -15.01 20.23
C HIS A 258 10.50 -16.14 19.21
N MET A 259 9.90 -17.32 19.48
CA MET A 259 9.98 -18.49 18.61
C MET A 259 8.63 -19.19 18.55
N ALA A 260 8.17 -19.51 17.36
CA ALA A 260 6.98 -20.29 17.11
C ALA A 260 7.30 -21.55 16.30
N ILE A 261 6.69 -22.68 16.66
CA ILE A 261 6.79 -23.92 15.96
C ILE A 261 5.54 -24.14 15.11
N ILE A 262 5.74 -24.34 13.82
CA ILE A 262 4.66 -24.55 12.87
C ILE A 262 4.40 -26.05 12.79
N LYS A 263 3.15 -26.43 13.06
CA LYS A 263 2.69 -27.82 13.00
C LYS A 263 1.94 -28.08 11.70
N ASP A 264 2.21 -29.23 11.09
CA ASP A 264 1.43 -29.74 9.98
C ASP A 264 0.05 -30.31 10.44
N GLN A 265 -0.79 -30.69 9.49
CA GLN A 265 -2.10 -31.26 9.76
C GLN A 265 -2.05 -32.62 10.48
N TYR A 266 -0.91 -33.28 10.56
CA TYR A 266 -0.69 -34.55 11.25
C TYR A 266 -0.04 -34.37 12.64
N GLY A 267 0.24 -33.13 13.03
CA GLY A 267 0.88 -32.77 14.30
C GLY A 267 2.39 -32.87 14.30
N GLY A 268 3.01 -33.14 13.16
CA GLY A 268 4.47 -33.10 12.95
C GLY A 268 4.98 -31.63 12.91
N THR A 269 6.27 -31.46 13.06
CA THR A 269 6.92 -30.16 12.89
C THR A 269 7.11 -29.88 11.40
N TYR A 270 6.42 -28.87 10.88
CA TYR A 270 6.54 -28.40 9.50
C TYR A 270 7.71 -27.42 9.35
N GLY A 271 7.91 -26.57 10.34
CA GLY A 271 8.98 -25.59 10.39
C GLY A 271 8.98 -24.82 11.69
N MET A 272 9.77 -23.78 11.74
CA MET A 272 9.76 -22.80 12.82
C MET A 272 9.86 -21.38 12.23
N VAL A 273 9.52 -20.39 13.02
CA VAL A 273 9.69 -18.97 12.69
C VAL A 273 10.09 -18.23 13.95
N THR A 274 10.99 -17.27 13.82
CA THR A 274 11.38 -16.35 14.88
C THR A 274 10.68 -14.98 14.72
N MET A 275 10.71 -14.17 15.76
CA MET A 275 10.18 -12.80 15.67
C MET A 275 11.01 -11.96 14.70
N GLU A 276 12.29 -12.24 14.64
CA GLU A 276 13.26 -11.62 13.75
C GLU A 276 12.88 -11.88 12.28
N ASP A 277 12.59 -13.13 11.89
CA ASP A 277 12.14 -13.50 10.53
C ASP A 277 10.84 -12.76 10.13
N LEU A 278 9.88 -12.64 11.07
CA LEU A 278 8.62 -11.96 10.80
C LEU A 278 8.81 -10.44 10.63
N ILE A 279 9.75 -9.83 11.35
CA ILE A 279 10.05 -8.39 11.23
C ILE A 279 10.83 -8.11 9.95
N GLU A 280 11.71 -9.01 9.53
CA GLU A 280 12.45 -8.93 8.28
C GLU A 280 11.54 -8.81 7.05
N GLU A 281 10.38 -9.48 7.07
CA GLU A 281 9.36 -9.33 6.03
C GLU A 281 8.78 -7.91 5.88
N LEU A 282 8.85 -7.11 6.94
CA LEU A 282 8.43 -5.71 6.92
C LEU A 282 9.54 -4.76 6.49
N LEU A 283 10.77 -5.03 6.99
CA LEU A 283 11.89 -4.08 6.89
C LEU A 283 12.83 -4.41 5.73
N GLY A 284 12.67 -5.59 5.10
CA GLY A 284 13.66 -6.16 4.20
C GLY A 284 14.84 -6.77 4.96
N GLU A 285 15.81 -7.33 4.24
CA GLU A 285 16.99 -7.96 4.85
C GLU A 285 17.73 -6.98 5.77
N ILE A 286 17.82 -7.35 7.04
CA ILE A 286 18.58 -6.59 8.05
C ILE A 286 19.95 -7.26 8.13
N TYR A 287 20.95 -6.69 7.46
CA TYR A 287 22.32 -7.18 7.54
C TYR A 287 22.92 -6.87 8.91
N ASP A 288 23.47 -7.88 9.57
CA ASP A 288 24.27 -7.71 10.78
C ASP A 288 25.73 -7.32 10.40
N GLU A 289 26.49 -6.76 11.32
CA GLU A 289 27.89 -6.33 11.12
C GLU A 289 28.82 -7.46 10.65
N THR A 290 28.37 -8.72 10.75
CA THR A 290 29.11 -9.94 10.37
C THR A 290 28.57 -10.65 9.14
N ASP A 291 27.47 -10.15 8.54
CA ASP A 291 26.88 -10.75 7.34
C ASP A 291 27.74 -10.44 6.12
N GLU A 292 28.17 -11.47 5.39
CA GLU A 292 28.79 -11.31 4.09
C GLU A 292 27.66 -11.14 3.05
N GLU A 293 27.69 -10.07 2.26
CA GLU A 293 26.77 -9.89 1.12
C GLU A 293 26.86 -11.14 0.23
N ASP A 294 25.75 -11.87 0.10
CA ASP A 294 25.67 -13.02 -0.78
C ASP A 294 25.65 -12.58 -2.25
N HIS A 295 26.82 -12.40 -2.82
CA HIS A 295 27.02 -12.05 -4.23
C HIS A 295 26.85 -13.25 -5.17
N SER A 296 26.00 -14.22 -4.82
CA SER A 296 25.82 -15.47 -5.59
C SER A 296 25.36 -15.24 -7.04
N PHE A 297 24.79 -14.06 -7.38
CA PHE A 297 24.42 -13.73 -8.75
C PHE A 297 24.67 -12.26 -9.06
N ILE A 298 25.65 -11.96 -9.92
CA ILE A 298 25.86 -10.64 -10.48
C ILE A 298 25.26 -10.64 -11.89
N LYS A 299 24.21 -9.86 -12.14
CA LYS A 299 23.66 -9.64 -13.48
C LYS A 299 24.70 -8.91 -14.34
N ILE A 300 25.35 -9.61 -15.28
CA ILE A 300 26.38 -9.07 -16.19
C ILE A 300 25.71 -8.41 -17.41
N SER A 301 24.61 -8.98 -17.90
CA SER A 301 23.79 -8.44 -19.00
C SER A 301 22.37 -9.01 -18.93
N ASP A 302 21.44 -8.55 -19.81
CA ASP A 302 20.03 -8.97 -19.80
C ASP A 302 19.81 -10.48 -19.99
N ASN A 303 20.85 -11.25 -20.30
CA ASN A 303 20.81 -12.71 -20.49
C ASN A 303 21.97 -13.47 -19.82
N GLU A 304 22.79 -12.85 -18.98
CA GLU A 304 23.91 -13.48 -18.26
C GLU A 304 23.87 -13.07 -16.77
N TYR A 305 23.88 -14.11 -15.92
CA TYR A 305 23.90 -13.98 -14.45
C TYR A 305 25.23 -14.50 -13.92
#